data_0a3b750eda5d6dc4f8250ad2e1b0a75f
#
_entry.id   0a3b750eda5d6dc4f8250ad2e1b0a75f
#
_cell.length_a   1.000
_cell.length_b   1.000
_cell.length_c   1.000
_cell.angle_alpha   90.00
_cell.angle_beta   90.00
_cell.angle_gamma   90.00
#
_symmetry.space_group_name_H-M   'P 1'
#
loop_
_entity.id
_entity.type
_entity.pdbx_description
1 polymer ?
#
loop_
_entity_poly.entity_id
_entity_poly.type
_entity_poly.pdbx_seq_one_letter_code
_entity_poly.pdbx_strand_id
1 'polypeptide(L)'
;MRDAIKASQAASAANRFGLGAKPGELAAASNDPRGWLHQQLRPTSLSTVFAALPNSSDILQREYEYKQTKRAGKQAGIGQSGPGNAQVEGNAASDARKLRRHERPAAQGGDTLMQTPGMRAPDMRRDASPSDGEPPEFKRQRRELARSAWADIDARYRWVASTDASFVERLTRFWSNHFAVSVDKGPARLYAAPMEREAIRPHVLGNFNDLLLAVETHPAMLRYLDNVASVGADSIFATRTEQRMQRMAAQGNAAPKRKLGLNENLAREIMELHTLGVDGGYKQADVVEFARAITGWGTLMPRDRQGSGGDASGANISTGFVFRDAAHEPGERVVLGKRYAQDGQAQGQAILRDLALHPATAQHLSLKIARHFVADDPPPALVARMAHAYLVSRGDLTHLYTTLIDSPEAWSPTARKFKTPDDFVVSVMRAGDIAFDRDPRMLTQLLEHLGQPVFNPRSPAGYPDTAADWMAGDGLWKRIQAAEALADRVAVAQQNPVAAAQASLGAEPVTGDFAAGLRRAGSPREGLALLFASPAFQWRA
;
A
#
# COMPACT_ATOMS: atom_id res chain seq x y z
N MET A 1 -8.01 19.06 -37.12
CA MET A 1 -7.20 17.85 -36.84
C MET A 1 -6.20 18.05 -35.68
N ARG A 2 -5.35 19.09 -35.68
CA ARG A 2 -4.39 19.33 -34.57
C ARG A 2 -5.07 19.57 -33.22
N ASP A 3 -6.18 20.31 -33.18
CA ASP A 3 -6.89 20.60 -31.92
C ASP A 3 -7.59 19.37 -31.35
N ALA A 4 -8.13 18.47 -32.19
CA ALA A 4 -8.70 17.20 -31.76
C ALA A 4 -7.63 16.28 -31.16
N ILE A 5 -6.43 16.20 -31.77
CA ILE A 5 -5.31 15.44 -31.24
C ILE A 5 -4.88 15.97 -29.86
N LYS A 6 -4.77 17.29 -29.70
CA LYS A 6 -4.42 17.90 -28.42
C LYS A 6 -5.49 17.65 -27.35
N ALA A 7 -6.77 17.72 -27.71
CA ALA A 7 -7.86 17.44 -26.80
C ALA A 7 -7.85 15.98 -26.32
N SER A 8 -7.62 15.02 -27.22
CA SER A 8 -7.46 13.61 -26.88
C SER A 8 -6.22 13.37 -25.98
N GLN A 9 -5.11 14.05 -26.27
CA GLN A 9 -3.91 13.97 -25.43
C GLN A 9 -4.12 14.61 -24.05
N ALA A 10 -4.89 15.70 -23.94
CA ALA A 10 -5.24 16.27 -22.64
C ALA A 10 -6.09 15.32 -21.80
N ALA A 11 -7.05 14.63 -22.43
CA ALA A 11 -7.82 13.58 -21.78
C ALA A 11 -6.91 12.42 -21.31
N SER A 12 -5.98 11.98 -22.15
CA SER A 12 -4.99 10.95 -21.76
C SER A 12 -4.08 11.42 -20.63
N ALA A 13 -3.62 12.67 -20.63
CA ALA A 13 -2.80 13.25 -19.55
C ALA A 13 -3.54 13.19 -18.20
N ALA A 14 -4.81 13.63 -18.16
CA ALA A 14 -5.56 13.66 -16.91
C ALA A 14 -6.11 12.30 -16.47
N ASN A 15 -6.51 11.42 -17.41
CA ASN A 15 -7.17 10.16 -17.09
C ASN A 15 -6.21 8.97 -17.03
N ARG A 16 -5.23 8.89 -17.94
CA ARG A 16 -4.25 7.78 -17.98
C ARG A 16 -3.08 8.04 -17.05
N PHE A 17 -2.47 9.20 -17.15
CA PHE A 17 -1.35 9.57 -16.30
C PHE A 17 -1.80 10.14 -14.95
N GLY A 18 -2.85 10.97 -14.93
CA GLY A 18 -3.46 11.50 -13.72
C GLY A 18 -4.44 10.54 -13.06
N LEU A 19 -5.26 11.05 -12.17
CA LEU A 19 -6.22 10.30 -11.34
C LEU A 19 -7.66 10.33 -11.86
N GLY A 20 -7.88 10.78 -13.10
CA GLY A 20 -9.17 11.17 -13.63
C GLY A 20 -9.35 12.68 -13.52
N ALA A 21 -9.86 13.28 -14.59
CA ALA A 21 -9.97 14.73 -14.68
C ALA A 21 -10.99 15.28 -13.68
N LYS A 22 -10.60 16.31 -12.93
CA LYS A 22 -11.51 17.17 -12.19
C LYS A 22 -11.96 18.35 -13.06
N PRO A 23 -13.02 19.09 -12.68
CA PRO A 23 -13.47 20.25 -13.44
C PRO A 23 -12.33 21.23 -13.74
N GLY A 24 -12.16 21.59 -15.02
CA GLY A 24 -11.10 22.51 -15.50
C GLY A 24 -9.74 21.86 -15.79
N GLU A 25 -9.46 20.64 -15.36
CA GLU A 25 -8.14 20.01 -15.50
C GLU A 25 -7.82 19.67 -16.97
N LEU A 26 -8.81 19.24 -17.77
CA LEU A 26 -8.62 19.04 -19.22
C LEU A 26 -8.24 20.33 -19.94
N ALA A 27 -8.86 21.46 -19.57
CA ALA A 27 -8.52 22.75 -20.14
C ALA A 27 -7.08 23.18 -19.77
N ALA A 28 -6.66 22.93 -18.51
CA ALA A 28 -5.30 23.22 -18.07
C ALA A 28 -4.25 22.39 -18.83
N ALA A 29 -4.55 21.14 -19.18
CA ALA A 29 -3.66 20.25 -19.92
C ALA A 29 -3.70 20.47 -21.44
N SER A 30 -4.71 21.19 -22.00
CA SER A 30 -5.01 21.18 -23.44
C SER A 30 -3.95 21.82 -24.35
N ASN A 31 -3.23 22.82 -23.85
CA ASN A 31 -2.24 23.55 -24.67
C ASN A 31 -0.96 22.69 -24.89
N ASP A 32 -0.47 22.05 -23.85
CA ASP A 32 0.71 21.19 -23.85
C ASP A 32 0.55 20.05 -22.86
N PRO A 33 -0.12 18.94 -23.24
CA PRO A 33 -0.37 17.82 -22.33
C PRO A 33 0.89 17.18 -21.74
N ARG A 34 1.98 17.11 -22.50
CA ARG A 34 3.26 16.56 -22.01
C ARG A 34 3.94 17.52 -21.05
N GLY A 35 4.03 18.79 -21.41
CA GLY A 35 4.58 19.84 -20.55
C GLY A 35 3.79 19.98 -19.24
N TRP A 36 2.46 19.77 -19.27
CA TRP A 36 1.62 19.75 -18.09
C TRP A 36 2.00 18.58 -17.13
N LEU A 37 2.34 17.41 -17.66
CA LEU A 37 2.85 16.29 -16.85
C LEU A 37 4.28 16.56 -16.34
N HIS A 38 5.17 17.08 -17.20
CA HIS A 38 6.54 17.43 -16.79
C HIS A 38 6.59 18.48 -15.68
N GLN A 39 5.68 19.45 -15.69
CA GLN A 39 5.58 20.46 -14.63
C GLN A 39 5.28 19.83 -13.26
N GLN A 40 4.55 18.72 -13.23
CA GLN A 40 4.24 18.00 -11.99
C GLN A 40 5.45 17.21 -11.44
N LEU A 41 6.48 16.89 -12.26
CA LEU A 41 7.69 16.19 -11.83
C LEU A 41 8.66 17.10 -11.05
N ARG A 42 8.17 18.14 -10.43
CA ARG A 42 8.95 19.02 -9.56
C ARG A 42 8.64 18.71 -8.10
N PRO A 43 9.68 18.64 -7.24
CA PRO A 43 9.44 18.47 -5.81
C PRO A 43 8.49 19.55 -5.29
N THR A 44 7.41 19.12 -4.67
CA THR A 44 6.47 20.02 -3.99
C THR A 44 6.53 19.75 -2.49
N SER A 45 6.32 20.78 -1.67
CA SER A 45 6.17 20.59 -0.22
C SER A 45 4.99 19.66 0.08
N LEU A 46 5.13 18.84 1.12
CA LEU A 46 4.01 18.05 1.64
C LEU A 46 2.81 18.96 1.92
N SER A 47 1.64 18.54 1.45
CA SER A 47 0.41 19.26 1.71
C SER A 47 0.17 19.42 3.21
N THR A 48 -0.35 20.57 3.60
CA THR A 48 -0.80 20.86 4.99
C THR A 48 -1.80 19.83 5.52
N VAL A 49 -2.50 19.12 4.63
CA VAL A 49 -3.41 18.03 4.97
C VAL A 49 -2.73 16.92 5.78
N PHE A 50 -1.43 16.68 5.56
CA PHE A 50 -0.65 15.67 6.26
C PHE A 50 0.14 16.21 7.47
N ALA A 51 0.29 17.52 7.61
CA ALA A 51 1.20 18.14 8.58
C ALA A 51 0.81 17.89 10.05
N ALA A 52 -0.47 17.71 10.34
CA ALA A 52 -0.97 17.48 11.70
C ALA A 52 -1.01 15.99 12.10
N LEU A 53 -0.64 15.09 11.20
CA LEU A 53 -0.71 13.65 11.47
C LEU A 53 0.52 13.19 12.27
N PRO A 54 0.34 12.30 13.28
CA PRO A 54 1.44 11.79 14.07
C PRO A 54 2.36 10.94 13.20
N ASN A 55 3.66 11.08 13.40
CA ASN A 55 4.64 10.25 12.70
C ASN A 55 4.71 8.83 13.30
N SER A 56 5.38 7.92 12.60
CA SER A 56 5.51 6.51 13.02
C SER A 56 6.20 6.37 14.38
N SER A 57 7.13 7.24 14.71
CA SER A 57 7.80 7.25 16.01
C SER A 57 6.85 7.62 17.15
N ASP A 58 5.96 8.59 16.94
CA ASP A 58 4.93 8.97 17.93
C ASP A 58 3.90 7.83 18.11
N ILE A 59 3.54 7.17 17.01
CA ILE A 59 2.64 6.00 17.05
C ILE A 59 3.29 4.85 17.83
N LEU A 60 4.58 4.58 17.61
CA LEU A 60 5.35 3.57 18.37
C LEU A 60 5.33 3.86 19.88
N GLN A 61 5.52 5.12 20.27
CA GLN A 61 5.49 5.54 21.65
C GLN A 61 4.10 5.28 22.28
N ARG A 62 3.03 5.75 21.62
CA ARG A 62 1.64 5.56 22.09
C ARG A 62 1.24 4.09 22.16
N GLU A 63 1.66 3.28 21.17
CA GLU A 63 1.42 1.84 21.16
C GLU A 63 2.12 1.14 22.32
N TYR A 64 3.33 1.56 22.65
CA TYR A 64 4.07 1.02 23.78
C TYR A 64 3.41 1.37 25.12
N GLU A 65 3.04 2.63 25.32
CA GLU A 65 2.31 3.08 26.51
C GLU A 65 1.01 2.29 26.70
N TYR A 66 0.22 2.14 25.64
CA TYR A 66 -0.97 1.29 25.66
C TYR A 66 -0.68 -0.15 26.09
N LYS A 67 0.38 -0.77 25.55
CA LYS A 67 0.76 -2.14 25.91
C LYS A 67 1.24 -2.24 27.37
N GLN A 68 1.94 -1.24 27.88
CA GLN A 68 2.36 -1.18 29.30
C GLN A 68 1.17 -1.07 30.23
N THR A 69 0.29 -0.11 29.98
CA THR A 69 -0.93 0.09 30.76
C THR A 69 -1.79 -1.17 30.80
N LYS A 70 -1.93 -1.85 29.61
CA LYS A 70 -2.65 -3.14 29.51
C LYS A 70 -2.01 -4.27 30.33
N ARG A 71 -0.67 -4.33 30.39
CA ARG A 71 0.07 -5.33 31.21
C ARG A 71 -0.10 -5.04 32.70
N ALA A 72 0.04 -3.78 33.12
CA ALA A 72 -0.14 -3.37 34.50
C ALA A 72 -1.57 -3.66 34.99
N GLY A 73 -2.59 -3.39 34.17
CA GLY A 73 -3.98 -3.70 34.47
C GLY A 73 -4.25 -5.20 34.64
N LYS A 74 -3.61 -6.05 33.81
CA LYS A 74 -3.71 -7.51 33.98
C LYS A 74 -3.04 -8.02 35.27
N GLN A 75 -1.90 -7.43 35.64
CA GLN A 75 -1.20 -7.80 36.87
C GLN A 75 -1.94 -7.33 38.14
N ALA A 76 -2.64 -6.19 38.05
CA ALA A 76 -3.45 -5.66 39.15
C ALA A 76 -4.83 -6.35 39.30
N GLY A 77 -5.13 -7.40 38.54
CA GLY A 77 -6.41 -8.13 38.61
C GLY A 77 -7.61 -7.37 38.07
N ILE A 78 -7.42 -6.23 37.44
CA ILE A 78 -8.48 -5.40 36.85
C ILE A 78 -8.89 -6.05 35.52
N GLY A 79 -9.86 -6.96 35.56
CA GLY A 79 -10.36 -7.66 34.36
C GLY A 79 -10.74 -9.12 34.57
N GLN A 80 -10.69 -9.62 35.79
CA GLN A 80 -11.22 -10.94 36.18
C GLN A 80 -12.39 -10.77 37.13
N SER A 81 -13.58 -10.55 36.61
CA SER A 81 -14.85 -10.74 37.35
C SER A 81 -15.73 -11.66 36.51
N GLY A 82 -15.65 -12.94 36.84
CA GLY A 82 -16.55 -14.00 36.41
C GLY A 82 -16.05 -15.35 36.92
N PRO A 83 -16.73 -16.00 37.90
CA PRO A 83 -16.38 -17.36 38.31
C PRO A 83 -17.06 -18.33 37.34
N GLY A 84 -16.29 -19.15 36.64
CA GLY A 84 -16.86 -20.19 35.80
C GLY A 84 -15.83 -21.01 35.03
N ASN A 85 -15.50 -22.18 35.61
CA ASN A 85 -14.94 -23.36 34.99
C ASN A 85 -13.56 -23.27 34.29
N ALA A 86 -12.56 -23.69 35.07
CA ALA A 86 -11.32 -24.24 34.55
C ALA A 86 -11.61 -25.59 33.86
N GLN A 87 -11.48 -25.65 32.56
CA GLN A 87 -11.14 -26.89 31.86
C GLN A 87 -9.97 -26.62 30.92
N VAL A 88 -8.88 -27.28 31.24
CA VAL A 88 -7.64 -27.36 30.50
C VAL A 88 -7.91 -28.26 29.30
N GLU A 89 -7.91 -27.69 28.07
CA GLU A 89 -7.70 -28.50 26.88
C GLU A 89 -6.74 -27.77 25.92
N GLY A 90 -5.73 -28.52 25.51
CA GLY A 90 -4.56 -28.07 24.78
C GLY A 90 -4.87 -27.63 23.35
N ASN A 91 -4.32 -26.50 22.96
CA ASN A 91 -4.29 -26.01 21.60
C ASN A 91 -3.25 -26.78 20.74
N ALA A 92 -3.64 -27.97 20.26
CA ALA A 92 -2.90 -28.68 19.22
C ALA A 92 -3.74 -28.96 17.95
N ALA A 93 -4.97 -28.40 17.87
CA ALA A 93 -5.92 -28.73 16.81
C ALA A 93 -6.24 -27.60 15.81
N SER A 94 -5.62 -26.42 15.92
CA SER A 94 -5.96 -25.30 15.02
C SER A 94 -5.22 -25.27 13.68
N ASP A 95 -4.06 -25.92 13.55
CA ASP A 95 -3.28 -25.86 12.31
C ASP A 95 -3.60 -26.98 11.30
N ALA A 96 -4.29 -28.04 11.72
CA ALA A 96 -4.69 -29.13 10.82
C ALA A 96 -5.99 -28.84 10.01
N ARG A 97 -6.73 -27.78 10.32
CA ARG A 97 -8.01 -27.45 9.66
C ARG A 97 -7.89 -26.52 8.44
N LYS A 98 -6.75 -25.88 8.22
CA LYS A 98 -6.52 -24.98 7.08
C LYS A 98 -6.07 -25.67 5.78
N LEU A 99 -5.64 -26.94 5.86
CA LEU A 99 -5.10 -27.69 4.72
C LEU A 99 -6.10 -28.66 4.03
N ARG A 100 -7.37 -28.71 4.44
CA ARG A 100 -8.38 -29.62 3.86
C ARG A 100 -9.59 -28.92 3.24
N ARG A 101 -9.41 -27.82 2.53
CA ARG A 101 -10.53 -27.14 1.83
C ARG A 101 -10.29 -26.87 0.34
N HIS A 102 -9.52 -27.72 -0.30
CA HIS A 102 -9.54 -27.85 -1.76
C HIS A 102 -9.80 -29.31 -2.06
N GLU A 103 -11.05 -29.63 -2.37
CA GLU A 103 -11.55 -30.74 -3.16
C GLU A 103 -12.98 -31.08 -2.73
N ARG A 104 -13.95 -30.54 -3.43
CA ARG A 104 -15.24 -31.23 -3.67
C ARG A 104 -15.93 -30.66 -4.91
N PRO A 105 -16.48 -31.55 -5.77
CA PRO A 105 -17.05 -31.18 -7.06
C PRO A 105 -18.51 -30.71 -6.95
N ALA A 106 -18.94 -30.04 -8.01
CA ALA A 106 -20.27 -29.52 -8.23
C ALA A 106 -21.38 -30.62 -8.21
N ALA A 107 -22.50 -30.32 -7.58
CA ALA A 107 -23.77 -30.99 -7.82
C ALA A 107 -24.93 -30.00 -7.76
N GLN A 108 -25.85 -30.20 -8.64
CA GLN A 108 -26.97 -29.46 -9.18
C GLN A 108 -28.11 -29.10 -8.19
N GLY A 109 -28.77 -27.98 -8.50
CA GLY A 109 -30.23 -27.88 -8.57
C GLY A 109 -30.99 -27.45 -7.30
N GLY A 110 -31.76 -26.36 -7.42
CA GLY A 110 -32.89 -26.08 -6.56
C GLY A 110 -33.19 -24.58 -6.37
N ASP A 111 -34.15 -24.09 -7.18
CA ASP A 111 -34.82 -22.78 -7.01
C ASP A 111 -35.33 -22.55 -5.58
N THR A 112 -35.02 -21.40 -5.02
CA THR A 112 -35.91 -20.75 -4.04
C THR A 112 -35.67 -19.23 -3.99
N LEU A 113 -36.75 -18.52 -4.05
CA LEU A 113 -36.99 -17.10 -4.19
C LEU A 113 -36.14 -16.16 -3.31
N MET A 114 -35.75 -15.04 -3.91
CA MET A 114 -35.07 -13.86 -3.35
C MET A 114 -35.68 -13.37 -2.02
N GLN A 115 -34.84 -13.36 -1.01
CA GLN A 115 -34.88 -12.37 0.06
C GLN A 115 -33.57 -11.59 0.05
N THR A 116 -33.65 -10.30 -0.17
CA THR A 116 -32.53 -9.37 -0.11
C THR A 116 -31.85 -9.42 1.26
N PRO A 117 -30.57 -9.82 1.36
CA PRO A 117 -29.85 -9.69 2.62
C PRO A 117 -29.45 -8.22 2.81
N GLY A 118 -29.99 -7.59 3.84
CA GLY A 118 -29.54 -6.28 4.28
C GLY A 118 -28.02 -6.28 4.48
N MET A 119 -27.34 -5.21 4.00
CA MET A 119 -25.93 -4.97 4.17
C MET A 119 -25.55 -5.04 5.65
N ARG A 120 -24.97 -6.16 6.08
CA ARG A 120 -24.25 -6.23 7.34
C ARG A 120 -22.85 -5.67 7.09
N ALA A 121 -22.54 -4.56 7.74
CA ALA A 121 -21.20 -4.01 7.79
C ALA A 121 -20.18 -5.08 8.21
N PRO A 122 -19.02 -5.21 7.50
CA PRO A 122 -17.95 -6.10 7.91
C PRO A 122 -17.46 -5.69 9.30
N ASP A 123 -17.42 -6.67 10.16
CA ASP A 123 -17.13 -6.48 11.57
C ASP A 123 -15.62 -6.24 11.78
N MET A 124 -15.17 -4.99 11.75
CA MET A 124 -13.87 -4.59 12.32
C MET A 124 -13.79 -4.88 13.84
N ARG A 125 -14.77 -5.61 14.38
CA ARG A 125 -14.89 -6.02 15.79
C ARG A 125 -14.26 -7.37 16.09
N ARG A 126 -13.51 -8.00 15.18
CA ARG A 126 -12.84 -9.27 15.49
C ARG A 126 -11.60 -9.15 16.39
N ASP A 127 -11.26 -7.94 16.86
CA ASP A 127 -10.44 -7.80 18.06
C ASP A 127 -11.37 -7.53 19.26
N ALA A 128 -11.69 -8.61 19.99
CA ALA A 128 -12.35 -8.62 21.30
C ALA A 128 -13.51 -7.62 21.46
N SER A 129 -14.72 -8.14 21.52
CA SER A 129 -15.88 -7.40 22.08
C SER A 129 -15.45 -6.59 23.30
N PRO A 130 -15.89 -5.33 23.47
CA PRO A 130 -15.57 -4.57 24.65
C PRO A 130 -16.05 -5.39 25.87
N SER A 131 -15.12 -5.89 26.68
CA SER A 131 -15.50 -6.41 27.98
C SER A 131 -16.01 -5.20 28.77
N ASP A 132 -17.20 -5.28 29.33
CA ASP A 132 -17.83 -4.21 30.13
C ASP A 132 -17.01 -3.77 31.35
N GLY A 133 -15.83 -4.39 31.59
CA GLY A 133 -14.88 -4.09 32.64
C GLY A 133 -13.56 -3.43 32.20
N GLU A 134 -13.40 -3.02 30.93
CA GLU A 134 -12.15 -2.38 30.49
C GLU A 134 -12.02 -0.96 31.06
N PRO A 135 -10.87 -0.61 31.73
CA PRO A 135 -10.68 0.72 32.31
C PRO A 135 -10.84 1.85 31.29
N PRO A 136 -11.40 3.01 31.68
CA PRO A 136 -11.66 4.14 30.79
C PRO A 136 -10.41 4.63 30.04
N GLU A 137 -9.24 4.56 30.67
CA GLU A 137 -7.96 4.95 30.07
C GLU A 137 -7.56 4.04 28.89
N PHE A 138 -7.76 2.73 29.01
CA PHE A 138 -7.47 1.80 27.91
C PHE A 138 -8.40 2.05 26.73
N LYS A 139 -9.69 2.30 27.00
CA LYS A 139 -10.65 2.65 25.96
C LYS A 139 -10.24 3.94 25.24
N ARG A 140 -9.73 4.93 25.99
CA ARG A 140 -9.25 6.19 25.43
C ARG A 140 -8.05 5.98 24.54
N GLN A 141 -6.97 5.35 25.03
CA GLN A 141 -5.72 5.10 24.27
C GLN A 141 -5.98 4.28 23.01
N ARG A 142 -6.80 3.24 23.08
CA ARG A 142 -7.20 2.43 21.92
C ARG A 142 -7.97 3.26 20.88
N ARG A 143 -8.89 4.14 21.32
CA ARG A 143 -9.62 5.04 20.43
C ARG A 143 -8.70 6.07 19.77
N GLU A 144 -7.71 6.57 20.48
CA GLU A 144 -6.72 7.51 19.93
C GLU A 144 -5.87 6.86 18.84
N LEU A 145 -5.35 5.65 19.07
CA LEU A 145 -4.64 4.88 18.06
C LEU A 145 -5.50 4.57 16.82
N ALA A 146 -6.76 4.20 17.02
CA ALA A 146 -7.68 3.96 15.91
C ALA A 146 -8.00 5.26 15.15
N ARG A 147 -8.19 6.38 15.83
CA ARG A 147 -8.40 7.70 15.20
C ARG A 147 -7.21 8.13 14.35
N SER A 148 -5.99 7.88 14.82
CA SER A 148 -4.76 8.18 14.07
C SER A 148 -4.75 7.45 12.71
N ALA A 149 -5.02 6.14 12.69
CA ALA A 149 -5.06 5.37 11.45
C ALA A 149 -6.17 5.87 10.48
N TRP A 150 -7.34 6.24 11.02
CA TRP A 150 -8.43 6.82 10.21
C TRP A 150 -8.09 8.21 9.66
N ALA A 151 -7.39 9.02 10.43
CA ALA A 151 -6.98 10.37 10.01
C ALA A 151 -6.01 10.33 8.81
N ASP A 152 -5.09 9.38 8.76
CA ASP A 152 -4.21 9.17 7.61
C ASP A 152 -5.00 8.79 6.35
N ILE A 153 -5.97 7.85 6.47
CA ILE A 153 -6.81 7.45 5.34
C ILE A 153 -7.66 8.62 4.83
N ASP A 154 -8.27 9.37 5.74
CA ASP A 154 -9.08 10.54 5.41
C ASP A 154 -8.23 11.62 4.70
N ALA A 155 -7.05 11.94 5.22
CA ALA A 155 -6.12 12.87 4.60
C ALA A 155 -5.70 12.42 3.18
N ARG A 156 -5.43 11.13 3.01
CA ARG A 156 -5.07 10.53 1.71
C ARG A 156 -6.17 10.78 0.66
N TYR A 157 -7.43 10.52 1.00
CA TYR A 157 -8.52 10.66 0.03
C TYR A 157 -8.96 12.10 -0.17
N ARG A 158 -8.89 12.96 0.83
CA ARG A 158 -9.07 14.42 0.65
C ARG A 158 -8.01 14.99 -0.29
N TRP A 159 -6.76 14.57 -0.13
CA TRP A 159 -5.68 15.02 -1.00
C TRP A 159 -5.87 14.57 -2.44
N VAL A 160 -6.19 13.31 -2.71
CA VAL A 160 -6.38 12.83 -4.09
C VAL A 160 -7.57 13.47 -4.79
N ALA A 161 -8.62 13.83 -4.06
CA ALA A 161 -9.79 14.51 -4.61
C ALA A 161 -9.44 15.93 -5.08
N SER A 162 -8.60 16.67 -4.34
CA SER A 162 -8.34 18.09 -4.55
C SER A 162 -7.06 18.42 -5.30
N THR A 163 -6.04 17.57 -5.26
CA THR A 163 -4.69 17.89 -5.80
C THR A 163 -4.68 18.18 -7.28
N ASP A 164 -3.84 19.16 -7.69
CA ASP A 164 -3.49 19.42 -9.10
C ASP A 164 -2.31 18.55 -9.57
N ALA A 165 -1.54 17.98 -8.64
CA ALA A 165 -0.42 17.10 -8.94
C ALA A 165 -0.90 15.63 -9.11
N SER A 166 -1.89 15.42 -9.98
CA SER A 166 -2.58 14.13 -10.14
C SER A 166 -1.67 13.02 -10.65
N PHE A 167 -0.66 13.35 -11.45
CA PHE A 167 0.33 12.40 -11.94
C PHE A 167 1.27 11.92 -10.81
N VAL A 168 1.82 12.84 -10.03
CA VAL A 168 2.69 12.48 -8.88
C VAL A 168 1.91 11.67 -7.83
N GLU A 169 0.65 12.02 -7.63
CA GLU A 169 -0.19 11.26 -6.72
C GLU A 169 -0.48 9.83 -7.22
N ARG A 170 -0.67 9.65 -8.54
CA ARG A 170 -0.78 8.32 -9.14
C ARG A 170 0.51 7.51 -8.97
N LEU A 171 1.67 8.14 -9.15
CA LEU A 171 2.97 7.51 -8.88
C LEU A 171 3.10 7.10 -7.40
N THR A 172 2.69 7.95 -6.47
CA THR A 172 2.67 7.64 -5.03
C THR A 172 1.81 6.40 -4.75
N ARG A 173 0.63 6.29 -5.36
CA ARG A 173 -0.28 5.14 -5.21
C ARG A 173 0.29 3.88 -5.87
N PHE A 174 0.96 4.02 -7.01
CA PHE A 174 1.69 2.92 -7.64
C PHE A 174 2.76 2.35 -6.70
N TRP A 175 3.61 3.21 -6.13
CA TRP A 175 4.64 2.76 -5.20
C TRP A 175 4.07 2.22 -3.88
N SER A 176 2.96 2.77 -3.41
CA SER A 176 2.23 2.24 -2.25
C SER A 176 1.70 0.82 -2.48
N ASN A 177 1.34 0.48 -3.72
CA ASN A 177 0.96 -0.87 -4.11
C ASN A 177 2.16 -1.78 -4.40
N HIS A 178 3.25 -1.21 -4.92
CA HIS A 178 4.51 -1.94 -5.16
C HIS A 178 5.16 -2.42 -3.85
N PHE A 179 5.18 -1.56 -2.83
CA PHE A 179 5.65 -1.85 -1.48
C PHE A 179 4.49 -2.16 -0.53
N ALA A 180 3.66 -3.10 -0.92
CA ALA A 180 2.39 -3.34 -0.24
C ALA A 180 2.56 -3.89 1.18
N VAL A 181 1.84 -3.29 2.12
CA VAL A 181 1.73 -3.74 3.52
C VAL A 181 0.27 -3.94 3.86
N SER A 182 -0.07 -5.09 4.49
CA SER A 182 -1.45 -5.40 4.87
C SER A 182 -1.76 -5.03 6.32
N VAL A 183 -2.86 -4.30 6.52
CA VAL A 183 -3.41 -3.97 7.84
C VAL A 183 -4.02 -5.18 8.56
N ASP A 184 -4.23 -6.30 7.87
CA ASP A 184 -4.65 -7.56 8.50
C ASP A 184 -3.58 -8.11 9.43
N LYS A 185 -2.31 -7.80 9.17
CA LYS A 185 -1.23 -8.12 10.09
C LYS A 185 -1.21 -7.09 11.22
N GLY A 186 -1.77 -7.44 12.37
CA GLY A 186 -1.96 -6.57 13.54
C GLY A 186 -0.77 -5.65 13.87
N PRO A 187 0.50 -6.17 13.92
CA PRO A 187 1.68 -5.34 14.19
C PRO A 187 1.94 -4.22 13.17
N ALA A 188 1.52 -4.37 11.92
CA ALA A 188 1.73 -3.40 10.85
C ALA A 188 0.56 -2.42 10.67
N ARG A 189 -0.62 -2.74 11.23
CA ARG A 189 -1.89 -2.03 11.02
C ARG A 189 -1.82 -0.50 11.17
N LEU A 190 -1.10 -0.01 12.17
CA LEU A 190 -1.02 1.41 12.47
C LEU A 190 -0.01 2.16 11.59
N TYR A 191 0.81 1.45 10.80
CA TYR A 191 1.97 2.00 10.11
C TYR A 191 1.86 1.96 8.58
N ALA A 192 0.86 1.27 8.02
CA ALA A 192 0.70 1.14 6.56
C ALA A 192 0.46 2.51 5.89
N ALA A 193 -0.45 3.32 6.40
CA ALA A 193 -0.71 4.66 5.88
C ALA A 193 0.42 5.65 6.18
N PRO A 194 1.00 5.72 7.40
CA PRO A 194 2.23 6.47 7.65
C PRO A 194 3.37 6.15 6.68
N MET A 195 3.57 4.88 6.28
CA MET A 195 4.62 4.50 5.33
C MET A 195 4.45 5.19 3.96
N GLU A 196 3.23 5.27 3.43
CA GLU A 196 2.97 6.03 2.20
C GLU A 196 3.40 7.50 2.36
N ARG A 197 3.05 8.11 3.49
CA ARG A 197 3.33 9.52 3.78
C ARG A 197 4.80 9.80 4.08
N GLU A 198 5.48 8.93 4.83
CA GLU A 198 6.81 9.16 5.39
C GLU A 198 7.96 8.58 4.55
N ALA A 199 7.73 7.42 3.91
CA ALA A 199 8.75 6.72 3.14
C ALA A 199 8.54 6.81 1.63
N ILE A 200 7.31 6.75 1.14
CA ILE A 200 7.03 6.72 -0.30
C ILE A 200 6.95 8.13 -0.87
N ARG A 201 6.03 8.94 -0.37
CA ARG A 201 5.71 10.26 -0.90
C ARG A 201 6.91 11.21 -1.00
N PRO A 202 7.82 11.30 -0.01
CA PRO A 202 8.99 12.16 -0.10
C PRO A 202 10.02 11.72 -1.14
N HIS A 203 10.02 10.44 -1.52
CA HIS A 203 11.03 9.85 -2.39
C HIS A 203 10.52 9.50 -3.79
N VAL A 204 9.22 9.71 -4.08
CA VAL A 204 8.58 9.32 -5.35
C VAL A 204 9.21 9.99 -6.58
N LEU A 205 9.81 11.16 -6.45
CA LEU A 205 10.52 11.90 -7.50
C LEU A 205 12.05 11.88 -7.31
N GLY A 206 12.55 11.09 -6.39
CA GLY A 206 13.97 10.98 -6.06
C GLY A 206 14.68 9.81 -6.74
N ASN A 207 15.67 9.27 -6.04
CA ASN A 207 16.37 8.07 -6.47
C ASN A 207 15.71 6.81 -5.90
N PHE A 208 15.63 5.75 -6.70
CA PHE A 208 14.99 4.50 -6.25
C PHE A 208 15.71 3.86 -5.06
N ASN A 209 17.04 3.98 -4.95
CA ASN A 209 17.75 3.49 -3.77
C ASN A 209 17.29 4.16 -2.47
N ASP A 210 17.01 5.46 -2.52
CA ASP A 210 16.56 6.21 -1.34
C ASP A 210 15.12 5.85 -0.98
N LEU A 211 14.26 5.67 -2.00
CA LEU A 211 12.90 5.17 -1.81
C LEU A 211 12.92 3.75 -1.21
N LEU A 212 13.72 2.85 -1.76
CA LEU A 212 13.87 1.48 -1.29
C LEU A 212 14.33 1.45 0.17
N LEU A 213 15.41 2.16 0.49
CA LEU A 213 15.94 2.22 1.85
C LEU A 213 14.92 2.79 2.85
N ALA A 214 14.22 3.87 2.47
CA ALA A 214 13.20 4.48 3.33
C ALA A 214 12.05 3.52 3.64
N VAL A 215 11.63 2.73 2.66
CA VAL A 215 10.54 1.75 2.82
C VAL A 215 10.99 0.53 3.63
N GLU A 216 12.15 -0.04 3.30
CA GLU A 216 12.63 -1.28 3.94
C GLU A 216 13.03 -1.08 5.41
N THR A 217 13.39 0.14 5.79
CA THR A 217 13.65 0.52 7.18
C THR A 217 12.42 1.05 7.92
N HIS A 218 11.28 1.21 7.25
CA HIS A 218 10.07 1.72 7.87
C HIS A 218 9.42 0.70 8.83
N PRO A 219 8.87 1.12 10.00
CA PRO A 219 8.22 0.23 10.94
C PRO A 219 7.10 -0.64 10.36
N ALA A 220 6.38 -0.14 9.35
CA ALA A 220 5.37 -0.91 8.65
C ALA A 220 5.96 -2.18 8.01
N MET A 221 7.01 -2.02 7.20
CA MET A 221 7.64 -3.12 6.45
C MET A 221 8.35 -4.09 7.40
N LEU A 222 9.16 -3.58 8.32
CA LEU A 222 9.88 -4.39 9.31
C LEU A 222 8.95 -5.26 10.16
N ARG A 223 7.74 -4.77 10.49
CA ARG A 223 6.73 -5.50 11.25
C ARG A 223 5.86 -6.40 10.37
N TYR A 224 5.59 -5.98 9.15
CA TYR A 224 4.79 -6.76 8.21
C TYR A 224 5.49 -8.06 7.84
N LEU A 225 6.79 -8.00 7.59
CA LEU A 225 7.60 -9.15 7.21
C LEU A 225 8.40 -9.76 8.38
N ASP A 226 8.05 -9.39 9.62
CA ASP A 226 8.58 -9.94 10.88
C ASP A 226 10.10 -9.78 11.07
N ASN A 227 10.76 -8.87 10.35
CA ASN A 227 12.20 -8.65 10.49
C ASN A 227 12.59 -8.14 11.89
N VAL A 228 11.69 -7.47 12.61
CA VAL A 228 11.88 -7.06 14.01
C VAL A 228 12.17 -8.23 14.95
N ALA A 229 11.90 -9.46 14.54
CA ALA A 229 12.14 -10.69 15.29
C ALA A 229 13.33 -11.49 14.75
N SER A 230 13.95 -11.04 13.64
CA SER A 230 15.11 -11.69 13.02
C SER A 230 16.37 -11.44 13.84
N VAL A 231 17.07 -12.50 14.20
CA VAL A 231 18.29 -12.48 15.02
C VAL A 231 19.33 -13.36 14.34
N GLY A 232 20.53 -12.84 14.20
CA GLY A 232 21.67 -13.61 13.69
C GLY A 232 22.02 -14.77 14.60
N ALA A 233 22.30 -15.94 14.03
CA ALA A 233 22.62 -17.15 14.79
C ALA A 233 23.89 -16.99 15.62
N ASP A 234 24.89 -16.32 15.07
CA ASP A 234 26.20 -16.06 15.71
C ASP A 234 26.27 -14.69 16.40
N SER A 235 25.12 -14.01 16.53
CA SER A 235 25.04 -12.70 17.18
C SER A 235 25.28 -12.77 18.68
N ILE A 236 25.77 -11.66 19.26
CA ILE A 236 25.96 -11.52 20.70
C ILE A 236 24.66 -11.80 21.46
N PHE A 237 23.53 -11.36 20.93
CA PHE A 237 22.22 -11.56 21.53
C PHE A 237 21.81 -13.05 21.55
N ALA A 238 22.04 -13.78 20.45
CA ALA A 238 21.76 -15.22 20.37
C ALA A 238 22.61 -16.00 21.37
N THR A 239 23.93 -15.76 21.39
CA THR A 239 24.87 -16.40 22.30
C THR A 239 24.51 -16.20 23.79
N ARG A 240 24.24 -14.93 24.18
CA ARG A 240 23.81 -14.59 25.55
C ARG A 240 22.49 -15.26 25.93
N THR A 241 21.56 -15.31 24.97
CA THR A 241 20.25 -15.93 25.21
C THR A 241 20.39 -17.43 25.40
N GLU A 242 21.20 -18.11 24.59
CA GLU A 242 21.46 -19.53 24.71
C GLU A 242 22.10 -19.88 26.06
N GLN A 243 23.14 -19.15 26.47
CA GLN A 243 23.77 -19.29 27.77
C GLN A 243 22.78 -19.14 28.93
N ARG A 244 21.86 -18.14 28.81
CA ARG A 244 20.81 -17.94 29.81
C ARG A 244 19.83 -19.11 29.86
N MET A 245 19.43 -19.65 28.70
CA MET A 245 18.54 -20.81 28.62
C MET A 245 19.17 -22.05 29.21
N GLN A 246 20.45 -22.29 28.94
CA GLN A 246 21.21 -23.42 29.54
C GLN A 246 21.26 -23.30 31.07
N ARG A 247 21.51 -22.09 31.61
CA ARG A 247 21.51 -21.87 33.08
C ARG A 247 20.12 -22.09 33.68
N MET A 248 19.03 -21.64 33.01
CA MET A 248 17.67 -21.87 33.48
C MET A 248 17.31 -23.37 33.48
N ALA A 249 17.68 -24.11 32.43
CA ALA A 249 17.49 -25.55 32.34
C ALA A 249 18.26 -26.30 33.45
N ALA A 250 19.49 -25.90 33.72
CA ALA A 250 20.29 -26.48 34.82
C ALA A 250 19.66 -26.23 36.21
N GLN A 251 18.84 -25.18 36.36
CA GLN A 251 18.09 -24.86 37.58
C GLN A 251 16.69 -25.50 37.62
N GLY A 252 16.33 -26.37 36.67
CA GLY A 252 15.03 -27.03 36.59
C GLY A 252 13.89 -26.12 36.12
N ASN A 253 14.19 -24.91 35.61
CA ASN A 253 13.20 -23.97 35.11
C ASN A 253 12.87 -24.26 33.64
N ALA A 254 11.59 -24.16 33.28
CA ALA A 254 11.15 -24.30 31.88
C ALA A 254 11.77 -23.22 30.98
N ALA A 255 12.42 -23.64 29.90
CA ALA A 255 12.96 -22.72 28.90
C ALA A 255 11.82 -21.98 28.19
N PRO A 256 12.02 -20.69 27.82
CA PRO A 256 11.03 -19.94 27.03
C PRO A 256 10.76 -20.64 25.70
N LYS A 257 9.49 -20.80 25.33
CA LYS A 257 9.06 -21.50 24.11
C LYS A 257 9.43 -20.76 22.78
N ARG A 258 9.97 -19.54 22.84
CA ARG A 258 10.27 -18.74 21.65
C ARG A 258 11.65 -19.10 21.11
N LYS A 259 11.69 -19.74 19.94
CA LYS A 259 12.93 -19.90 19.16
C LYS A 259 13.32 -18.54 18.56
N LEU A 260 14.54 -18.11 18.87
CA LEU A 260 15.21 -17.03 18.14
C LEU A 260 15.80 -17.61 16.85
N GLY A 261 15.79 -16.86 15.78
CA GLY A 261 16.38 -17.32 14.52
C GLY A 261 16.28 -16.29 13.41
N LEU A 262 16.92 -16.63 12.32
CA LEU A 262 16.89 -15.87 11.08
C LEU A 262 15.48 -15.88 10.50
N ASN A 263 15.01 -14.72 10.05
CA ASN A 263 13.78 -14.58 9.28
C ASN A 263 14.14 -14.08 7.87
N GLU A 264 13.77 -14.86 6.85
CA GLU A 264 14.11 -14.59 5.47
C GLU A 264 13.05 -13.76 4.72
N ASN A 265 11.86 -13.56 5.31
CA ASN A 265 10.72 -12.98 4.60
C ASN A 265 11.06 -11.62 3.98
N LEU A 266 11.63 -10.70 4.76
CA LEU A 266 11.98 -9.37 4.26
C LEU A 266 13.00 -9.44 3.12
N ALA A 267 14.08 -10.20 3.29
CA ALA A 267 15.11 -10.36 2.26
C ALA A 267 14.52 -10.96 0.98
N ARG A 268 13.64 -11.95 1.10
CA ARG A 268 12.95 -12.58 -0.04
C ARG A 268 12.09 -11.59 -0.80
N GLU A 269 11.21 -10.86 -0.10
CA GLU A 269 10.31 -9.90 -0.72
C GLU A 269 11.07 -8.73 -1.36
N ILE A 270 12.17 -8.27 -0.75
CA ILE A 270 13.04 -7.26 -1.36
C ILE A 270 13.61 -7.76 -2.70
N MET A 271 14.13 -8.98 -2.75
CA MET A 271 14.70 -9.52 -3.99
C MET A 271 13.63 -9.86 -5.02
N GLU A 272 12.54 -10.47 -4.60
CA GLU A 272 11.52 -11.03 -5.48
C GLU A 272 10.51 -9.99 -5.98
N LEU A 273 9.99 -9.12 -5.09
CA LEU A 273 8.90 -8.21 -5.42
C LEU A 273 9.35 -6.76 -5.57
N HIS A 274 10.30 -6.32 -4.72
CA HIS A 274 10.65 -4.90 -4.64
C HIS A 274 11.79 -4.52 -5.59
N THR A 275 12.64 -5.49 -6.01
CA THR A 275 13.79 -5.22 -6.87
C THR A 275 13.86 -6.13 -8.10
N LEU A 276 14.56 -7.28 -8.02
CA LEU A 276 14.96 -8.10 -9.15
C LEU A 276 13.80 -8.71 -9.96
N GLY A 277 12.67 -8.98 -9.31
CA GLY A 277 11.60 -9.79 -9.86
C GLY A 277 11.81 -11.29 -9.62
N VAL A 278 10.74 -12.10 -9.78
CA VAL A 278 10.75 -13.56 -9.55
C VAL A 278 11.88 -14.25 -10.33
N ASP A 279 12.12 -13.84 -11.58
CA ASP A 279 13.12 -14.43 -12.48
C ASP A 279 14.45 -13.64 -12.47
N GLY A 280 14.72 -12.87 -11.40
CA GLY A 280 15.84 -11.93 -11.32
C GLY A 280 17.24 -12.56 -11.16
N GLY A 281 17.36 -13.90 -11.22
CA GLY A 281 18.63 -14.62 -11.23
C GLY A 281 19.24 -14.91 -9.85
N TYR A 282 18.57 -14.56 -8.75
CA TYR A 282 18.98 -14.88 -7.38
C TYR A 282 18.66 -16.34 -7.01
N LYS A 283 19.35 -16.85 -6.00
CA LYS A 283 19.17 -18.20 -5.46
C LYS A 283 18.75 -18.11 -3.98
N GLN A 284 18.26 -19.22 -3.43
CA GLN A 284 17.91 -19.32 -2.01
C GLN A 284 19.10 -18.94 -1.10
N ALA A 285 20.34 -19.27 -1.49
CA ALA A 285 21.53 -18.89 -0.75
C ALA A 285 21.70 -17.36 -0.67
N ASP A 286 21.39 -16.63 -1.74
CA ASP A 286 21.46 -15.16 -1.76
C ASP A 286 20.42 -14.55 -0.81
N VAL A 287 19.22 -15.12 -0.75
CA VAL A 287 18.17 -14.70 0.19
C VAL A 287 18.62 -14.90 1.65
N VAL A 288 19.23 -16.04 1.97
CA VAL A 288 19.74 -16.34 3.32
C VAL A 288 20.84 -15.37 3.71
N GLU A 289 21.83 -15.14 2.82
CA GLU A 289 22.94 -14.23 3.08
C GLU A 289 22.44 -12.77 3.24
N PHE A 290 21.48 -12.35 2.42
CA PHE A 290 20.90 -11.04 2.56
C PHE A 290 20.06 -10.93 3.86
N ALA A 291 19.30 -11.96 4.23
CA ALA A 291 18.57 -11.99 5.49
C ALA A 291 19.52 -11.83 6.69
N ARG A 292 20.70 -12.46 6.66
CA ARG A 292 21.75 -12.28 7.68
C ARG A 292 22.23 -10.83 7.74
N ALA A 293 22.46 -10.19 6.58
CA ALA A 293 22.92 -8.80 6.49
C ALA A 293 21.93 -7.77 7.07
N ILE A 294 20.62 -8.08 7.09
CA ILE A 294 19.58 -7.20 7.64
C ILE A 294 19.06 -7.64 9.00
N THR A 295 19.71 -8.60 9.66
CA THR A 295 19.47 -8.89 11.09
C THR A 295 19.81 -7.66 11.93
N GLY A 296 19.10 -7.45 13.04
CA GLY A 296 19.27 -6.26 13.87
C GLY A 296 18.49 -5.03 13.40
N TRP A 297 17.95 -5.01 12.16
CA TRP A 297 17.04 -3.95 11.72
C TRP A 297 15.71 -4.07 12.45
N GLY A 298 15.32 -3.03 13.18
CA GLY A 298 14.17 -3.08 14.06
C GLY A 298 13.48 -1.74 14.24
N THR A 299 12.52 -1.71 15.15
CA THR A 299 11.76 -0.50 15.47
C THR A 299 12.12 0.05 16.84
N LEU A 300 12.08 1.38 16.98
CA LEU A 300 12.35 2.09 18.22
C LEU A 300 11.50 1.57 19.38
N MET A 301 12.11 1.47 20.54
CA MET A 301 11.45 1.29 21.84
C MET A 301 11.72 2.52 22.72
N PRO A 302 10.91 2.82 23.74
CA PRO A 302 11.12 3.99 24.61
C PRO A 302 12.49 4.07 25.24
N ARG A 303 13.09 2.93 25.60
CA ARG A 303 14.45 2.85 26.13
C ARG A 303 15.53 3.39 25.18
N ASP A 304 15.29 3.23 23.87
CA ASP A 304 16.24 3.70 22.85
C ASP A 304 16.26 5.24 22.77
N ARG A 305 15.13 5.90 23.08
CA ARG A 305 15.01 7.36 23.14
C ARG A 305 15.72 7.98 24.34
N GLN A 306 15.86 7.23 25.44
CA GLN A 306 16.47 7.71 26.69
C GLN A 306 18.00 7.57 26.71
N GLY A 307 18.60 7.12 25.60
CA GLY A 307 20.05 6.91 25.52
C GLY A 307 20.59 5.78 26.40
N SER A 308 19.71 5.06 27.12
CA SER A 308 20.05 3.96 28.02
C SER A 308 20.14 2.59 27.34
N GLY A 309 19.87 2.54 26.02
CA GLY A 309 20.01 1.32 25.22
C GLY A 309 21.36 1.27 24.54
N GLY A 310 22.40 0.77 25.21
CA GLY A 310 23.76 0.66 24.67
C GLY A 310 23.92 -0.12 23.35
N ASP A 311 22.83 -0.71 22.83
CA ASP A 311 22.80 -1.49 21.60
C ASP A 311 22.07 -0.80 20.43
N ALA A 312 21.65 0.47 20.58
CA ALA A 312 20.91 1.22 19.55
C ALA A 312 21.81 2.22 18.82
N SER A 313 22.56 1.73 17.84
CA SER A 313 23.29 2.59 16.91
C SER A 313 22.42 2.96 15.70
N GLY A 314 22.63 4.13 15.11
CA GLY A 314 21.93 4.56 13.90
C GLY A 314 20.41 4.74 14.04
N ALA A 315 19.92 5.06 15.24
CA ALA A 315 18.50 5.30 15.47
C ALA A 315 18.00 6.53 14.69
N ASN A 316 17.02 6.34 13.83
CA ASN A 316 16.29 7.44 13.20
C ASN A 316 15.00 7.70 13.99
N ILE A 317 15.04 8.71 14.87
CA ILE A 317 13.95 9.04 15.77
C ILE A 317 12.69 9.46 14.99
N SER A 318 12.82 10.10 13.83
CA SER A 318 11.68 10.58 13.06
C SER A 318 10.91 9.44 12.38
N THR A 319 11.61 8.43 11.85
CA THR A 319 10.98 7.30 11.15
C THR A 319 10.64 6.14 12.09
N GLY A 320 11.25 6.07 13.25
CA GLY A 320 11.06 4.96 14.19
C GLY A 320 11.93 3.74 13.92
N PHE A 321 12.97 3.85 13.10
CA PHE A 321 13.96 2.80 12.82
C PHE A 321 15.05 2.75 13.90
N VAL A 322 15.55 1.56 14.19
CA VAL A 322 16.77 1.35 15.00
C VAL A 322 17.56 0.17 14.48
N PHE A 323 18.87 0.29 14.46
CA PHE A 323 19.79 -0.83 14.27
C PHE A 323 20.23 -1.37 15.64
N ARG A 324 20.15 -2.69 15.84
CA ARG A 324 20.56 -3.41 17.06
C ARG A 324 21.77 -4.27 16.75
N ASP A 325 22.94 -3.73 16.97
CA ASP A 325 24.21 -4.37 16.69
C ASP A 325 24.33 -5.75 17.37
N ALA A 326 23.93 -5.86 18.64
CA ALA A 326 23.96 -7.12 19.36
C ALA A 326 23.10 -8.26 18.73
N ALA A 327 22.12 -7.93 17.91
CA ALA A 327 21.27 -8.91 17.21
C ALA A 327 21.70 -9.16 15.75
N HIS A 328 22.68 -8.39 15.26
CA HIS A 328 23.21 -8.52 13.91
C HIS A 328 24.15 -9.74 13.79
N GLU A 329 24.05 -10.43 12.67
CA GLU A 329 24.92 -11.56 12.32
C GLU A 329 26.29 -11.06 11.89
N PRO A 330 27.38 -11.40 12.59
CA PRO A 330 28.71 -10.90 12.26
C PRO A 330 29.29 -11.54 10.99
N GLY A 331 30.28 -10.88 10.38
CA GLY A 331 31.07 -11.41 9.28
C GLY A 331 30.61 -10.97 7.89
N GLU A 332 31.40 -11.30 6.89
CA GLU A 332 31.16 -10.95 5.49
C GLU A 332 30.00 -11.75 4.88
N ARG A 333 29.34 -11.17 3.87
CA ARG A 333 28.26 -11.81 3.10
C ARG A 333 28.62 -11.88 1.62
N VAL A 334 28.09 -12.90 0.94
CA VAL A 334 28.17 -13.02 -0.51
C VAL A 334 26.75 -13.08 -1.05
N VAL A 335 26.34 -12.07 -1.81
CA VAL A 335 25.01 -11.97 -2.43
C VAL A 335 25.20 -11.72 -3.91
N LEU A 336 24.55 -12.52 -4.77
CA LEU A 336 24.69 -12.46 -6.24
C LEU A 336 26.16 -12.48 -6.69
N GLY A 337 27.00 -13.27 -6.01
CA GLY A 337 28.41 -13.41 -6.31
C GLY A 337 29.30 -12.25 -5.87
N LYS A 338 28.74 -11.16 -5.31
CA LYS A 338 29.48 -10.02 -4.78
C LYS A 338 29.68 -10.16 -3.27
N ARG A 339 30.92 -9.88 -2.81
CA ARG A 339 31.30 -9.86 -1.39
C ARG A 339 30.99 -8.51 -0.76
N TYR A 340 30.41 -8.54 0.45
CA TYR A 340 30.08 -7.39 1.28
C TYR A 340 30.78 -7.54 2.62
N ALA A 341 31.85 -6.79 2.80
CA ALA A 341 32.70 -6.79 3.99
C ALA A 341 32.36 -5.64 4.98
N GLN A 342 31.31 -4.86 4.70
CA GLN A 342 30.86 -3.81 5.58
C GLN A 342 30.33 -4.40 6.91
N ASP A 343 30.53 -3.67 8.00
CA ASP A 343 30.02 -4.07 9.31
C ASP A 343 28.64 -3.45 9.58
N GLY A 344 27.84 -4.14 10.37
CA GLY A 344 26.60 -3.66 10.93
C GLY A 344 25.57 -3.22 9.89
N GLN A 345 24.89 -2.11 10.17
CA GLN A 345 23.83 -1.59 9.30
C GLN A 345 24.29 -1.33 7.85
N ALA A 346 25.54 -0.92 7.67
CA ALA A 346 26.09 -0.55 6.36
C ALA A 346 26.14 -1.72 5.37
N GLN A 347 26.22 -2.98 5.86
CA GLN A 347 26.23 -4.18 5.02
C GLN A 347 24.88 -4.33 4.28
N GLY A 348 23.76 -4.29 5.00
CA GLY A 348 22.43 -4.35 4.39
C GLY A 348 22.16 -3.19 3.44
N GLN A 349 22.59 -1.97 3.79
CA GLN A 349 22.47 -0.79 2.92
C GLN A 349 23.29 -0.91 1.63
N ALA A 350 24.49 -1.51 1.68
CA ALA A 350 25.31 -1.74 0.50
C ALA A 350 24.65 -2.75 -0.45
N ILE A 351 24.05 -3.81 0.08
CA ILE A 351 23.30 -4.80 -0.72
C ILE A 351 22.09 -4.12 -1.37
N LEU A 352 21.28 -3.36 -0.62
CA LEU A 352 20.12 -2.63 -1.19
C LEU A 352 20.53 -1.71 -2.34
N ARG A 353 21.65 -0.99 -2.20
CA ARG A 353 22.17 -0.10 -3.27
C ARG A 353 22.50 -0.88 -4.54
N ASP A 354 23.13 -2.04 -4.42
CA ASP A 354 23.48 -2.85 -5.59
C ASP A 354 22.23 -3.49 -6.21
N LEU A 355 21.27 -3.96 -5.39
CA LEU A 355 19.98 -4.45 -5.86
C LEU A 355 19.20 -3.35 -6.60
N ALA A 356 19.18 -2.13 -6.09
CA ALA A 356 18.52 -0.99 -6.74
C ALA A 356 19.09 -0.70 -8.14
N LEU A 357 20.40 -0.89 -8.35
CA LEU A 357 21.07 -0.61 -9.61
C LEU A 357 21.24 -1.85 -10.51
N HIS A 358 20.67 -2.98 -10.11
CA HIS A 358 20.79 -4.21 -10.88
C HIS A 358 19.97 -4.14 -12.19
N PRO A 359 20.49 -4.66 -13.32
CA PRO A 359 19.76 -4.66 -14.60
C PRO A 359 18.37 -5.32 -14.53
N ALA A 360 18.23 -6.41 -13.77
CA ALA A 360 16.93 -7.06 -13.57
C ALA A 360 15.94 -6.12 -12.86
N THR A 361 16.39 -5.31 -11.89
CA THR A 361 15.57 -4.31 -11.21
C THR A 361 15.10 -3.23 -12.20
N ALA A 362 15.99 -2.72 -13.04
CA ALA A 362 15.63 -1.77 -14.08
C ALA A 362 14.53 -2.31 -15.00
N GLN A 363 14.67 -3.55 -15.45
CA GLN A 363 13.70 -4.24 -16.31
C GLN A 363 12.36 -4.46 -15.57
N HIS A 364 12.42 -4.97 -14.35
CA HIS A 364 11.25 -5.26 -13.53
C HIS A 364 10.41 -4.00 -13.23
N LEU A 365 11.06 -2.93 -12.76
CA LEU A 365 10.39 -1.67 -12.46
C LEU A 365 9.82 -1.00 -13.71
N SER A 366 10.57 -1.00 -14.80
CA SER A 366 10.12 -0.45 -16.08
C SER A 366 8.91 -1.19 -16.61
N LEU A 367 8.88 -2.52 -16.52
CA LEU A 367 7.73 -3.34 -16.90
C LEU A 367 6.51 -3.01 -16.02
N LYS A 368 6.67 -2.94 -14.69
CA LYS A 368 5.56 -2.63 -13.76
C LYS A 368 4.99 -1.23 -14.02
N ILE A 369 5.85 -0.22 -14.21
CA ILE A 369 5.40 1.15 -14.49
C ILE A 369 4.72 1.23 -15.87
N ALA A 370 5.31 0.65 -16.91
CA ALA A 370 4.70 0.63 -18.23
C ALA A 370 3.35 -0.11 -18.22
N ARG A 371 3.25 -1.22 -17.48
CA ARG A 371 1.98 -1.94 -17.27
C ARG A 371 0.95 -1.08 -16.56
N HIS A 372 1.35 -0.36 -15.53
CA HIS A 372 0.45 0.50 -14.76
C HIS A 372 -0.13 1.65 -15.60
N PHE A 373 0.68 2.28 -16.45
CA PHE A 373 0.27 3.49 -17.17
C PHE A 373 -0.23 3.23 -18.58
N VAL A 374 0.25 2.21 -19.29
CA VAL A 374 0.03 2.05 -20.74
C VAL A 374 -0.95 0.94 -21.07
N ALA A 375 -0.63 -0.30 -20.73
CA ALA A 375 -1.46 -1.47 -21.04
C ALA A 375 -1.08 -2.66 -20.15
N ASP A 376 -1.96 -3.65 -20.02
CA ASP A 376 -1.69 -4.88 -19.26
C ASP A 376 -0.47 -5.62 -19.83
N ASP A 377 -0.27 -5.54 -21.15
CA ASP A 377 0.88 -6.05 -21.87
C ASP A 377 1.55 -4.87 -22.63
N PRO A 378 2.47 -4.14 -21.98
CA PRO A 378 3.08 -2.96 -22.57
C PRO A 378 4.09 -3.32 -23.65
N PRO A 379 4.29 -2.46 -24.69
CA PRO A 379 5.24 -2.70 -25.76
C PRO A 379 6.66 -2.95 -25.22
N PRO A 380 7.32 -4.06 -25.61
CA PRO A 380 8.67 -4.38 -25.12
C PRO A 380 9.72 -3.29 -25.41
N ALA A 381 9.57 -2.56 -26.53
CA ALA A 381 10.46 -1.46 -26.87
C ALA A 381 10.38 -0.28 -25.89
N LEU A 382 9.17 0.01 -25.37
CA LEU A 382 8.99 1.00 -24.31
C LEU A 382 9.68 0.56 -23.02
N VAL A 383 9.46 -0.70 -22.61
CA VAL A 383 10.07 -1.25 -21.39
C VAL A 383 11.59 -1.22 -21.46
N ALA A 384 12.16 -1.62 -22.60
CA ALA A 384 13.62 -1.60 -22.81
C ALA A 384 14.20 -0.17 -22.76
N ARG A 385 13.51 0.81 -23.36
CA ARG A 385 13.91 2.23 -23.34
C ARG A 385 13.89 2.77 -21.91
N MET A 386 12.84 2.47 -21.16
CA MET A 386 12.70 2.88 -19.75
C MET A 386 13.78 2.23 -18.87
N ALA A 387 14.04 0.93 -19.05
CA ALA A 387 15.09 0.23 -18.31
C ALA A 387 16.50 0.79 -18.60
N HIS A 388 16.77 1.12 -19.85
CA HIS A 388 18.03 1.80 -20.24
C HIS A 388 18.15 3.18 -19.58
N ALA A 389 17.09 3.99 -19.63
CA ALA A 389 17.06 5.30 -19.00
C ALA A 389 17.29 5.23 -17.47
N TYR A 390 16.68 4.25 -16.81
CA TYR A 390 16.87 3.98 -15.39
C TYR A 390 18.34 3.67 -15.05
N LEU A 391 18.99 2.80 -15.81
CA LEU A 391 20.39 2.42 -15.59
C LEU A 391 21.34 3.59 -15.84
N VAL A 392 21.15 4.33 -16.94
CA VAL A 392 21.99 5.49 -17.30
C VAL A 392 21.88 6.59 -16.24
N SER A 393 20.68 6.83 -15.71
CA SER A 393 20.43 7.82 -14.65
C SER A 393 20.75 7.30 -13.24
N ARG A 394 21.23 6.06 -13.11
CA ARG A 394 21.54 5.41 -11.84
C ARG A 394 20.35 5.39 -10.86
N GLY A 395 19.17 5.05 -11.37
CA GLY A 395 17.97 4.88 -10.58
C GLY A 395 17.19 6.18 -10.30
N ASP A 396 17.43 7.25 -11.08
CA ASP A 396 16.62 8.47 -11.01
C ASP A 396 15.20 8.20 -11.52
N LEU A 397 14.22 8.30 -10.62
CA LEU A 397 12.82 8.03 -10.92
C LEU A 397 12.22 9.13 -11.80
N THR A 398 12.61 10.39 -11.63
CA THR A 398 12.14 11.49 -12.46
C THR A 398 12.56 11.29 -13.91
N HIS A 399 13.79 10.82 -14.14
CA HIS A 399 14.26 10.49 -15.49
C HIS A 399 13.49 9.31 -16.11
N LEU A 400 13.15 8.30 -15.30
CA LEU A 400 12.33 7.17 -15.73
C LEU A 400 10.91 7.62 -16.13
N TYR A 401 10.26 8.48 -15.36
CA TYR A 401 8.93 9.01 -15.66
C TYR A 401 8.94 9.96 -16.87
N THR A 402 9.98 10.78 -17.01
CA THR A 402 10.21 11.61 -18.20
C THR A 402 10.28 10.73 -19.46
N THR A 403 11.01 9.62 -19.40
CA THR A 403 11.10 8.67 -20.51
C THR A 403 9.73 8.07 -20.86
N LEU A 404 8.90 7.75 -19.86
CA LEU A 404 7.53 7.28 -20.08
C LEU A 404 6.66 8.35 -20.76
N ILE A 405 6.66 9.60 -20.26
CA ILE A 405 5.87 10.72 -20.81
C ILE A 405 6.28 11.00 -22.26
N ASP A 406 7.56 10.95 -22.58
CA ASP A 406 8.06 11.30 -23.91
C ASP A 406 7.91 10.17 -24.92
N SER A 407 7.63 8.94 -24.45
CA SER A 407 7.48 7.77 -25.33
C SER A 407 6.14 7.80 -26.07
N PRO A 408 6.14 7.68 -27.43
CA PRO A 408 4.91 7.73 -28.22
C PRO A 408 3.92 6.60 -27.89
N GLU A 409 4.40 5.45 -27.51
CA GLU A 409 3.59 4.28 -27.15
C GLU A 409 2.66 4.59 -25.97
N ALA A 410 3.08 5.43 -25.04
CA ALA A 410 2.27 5.82 -23.88
C ALA A 410 1.08 6.72 -24.24
N TRP A 411 1.09 7.29 -25.45
CA TRP A 411 0.04 8.18 -26.00
C TRP A 411 -0.78 7.51 -27.10
N SER A 412 -0.55 6.22 -27.36
CA SER A 412 -1.32 5.49 -28.37
C SER A 412 -2.82 5.49 -28.01
N PRO A 413 -3.72 5.74 -28.98
CA PRO A 413 -5.17 5.62 -28.77
C PRO A 413 -5.62 4.21 -28.38
N THR A 414 -4.83 3.18 -28.73
CA THR A 414 -5.11 1.80 -28.36
C THR A 414 -4.63 1.43 -26.96
N ALA A 415 -3.74 2.25 -26.38
CA ALA A 415 -3.27 2.07 -25.01
C ALA A 415 -4.39 2.43 -24.03
N ARG A 416 -4.78 1.48 -23.20
CA ARG A 416 -5.83 1.70 -22.20
C ARG A 416 -5.68 0.74 -21.03
N LYS A 417 -6.06 1.19 -19.85
CA LYS A 417 -6.07 0.40 -18.63
C LYS A 417 -7.46 0.41 -18.01
N PHE A 418 -7.94 -0.75 -17.61
CA PHE A 418 -9.15 -0.81 -16.81
C PHE A 418 -8.86 -0.23 -15.41
N LYS A 419 -9.73 0.64 -14.92
CA LYS A 419 -9.56 1.25 -13.60
C LYS A 419 -9.68 0.20 -12.52
N THR A 420 -8.72 0.13 -11.60
CA THR A 420 -8.92 -0.62 -10.36
C THR A 420 -10.10 -0.02 -9.57
N PRO A 421 -10.68 -0.70 -8.58
CA PRO A 421 -11.72 -0.11 -7.74
C PRO A 421 -11.33 1.23 -7.11
N ASP A 422 -10.10 1.34 -6.64
CA ASP A 422 -9.57 2.56 -6.07
C ASP A 422 -9.43 3.68 -7.12
N ASP A 423 -8.91 3.40 -8.31
CA ASP A 423 -8.87 4.34 -9.43
C ASP A 423 -10.28 4.80 -9.85
N PHE A 424 -11.23 3.88 -9.88
CA PHE A 424 -12.62 4.17 -10.24
C PHE A 424 -13.24 5.16 -9.23
N VAL A 425 -13.18 4.84 -7.95
CA VAL A 425 -13.76 5.68 -6.89
C VAL A 425 -13.10 7.06 -6.86
N VAL A 426 -11.77 7.13 -6.94
CA VAL A 426 -11.04 8.41 -7.00
C VAL A 426 -11.41 9.22 -8.24
N SER A 427 -11.55 8.58 -9.42
CA SER A 427 -11.97 9.30 -10.64
C SER A 427 -13.37 9.89 -10.49
N VAL A 428 -14.31 9.16 -9.85
CA VAL A 428 -15.66 9.67 -9.59
C VAL A 428 -15.62 10.83 -8.59
N MET A 429 -14.84 10.71 -7.50
CA MET A 429 -14.66 11.80 -6.54
C MET A 429 -14.18 13.08 -7.23
N ARG A 430 -13.20 12.96 -8.11
CA ARG A 430 -12.65 14.11 -8.84
C ARG A 430 -13.63 14.69 -9.86
N ALA A 431 -14.26 13.84 -10.68
CA ALA A 431 -15.22 14.29 -11.69
C ALA A 431 -16.48 14.91 -11.08
N GLY A 432 -16.93 14.39 -9.95
CA GLY A 432 -18.14 14.82 -9.25
C GLY A 432 -17.91 15.87 -8.16
N ASP A 433 -16.65 16.26 -7.91
CA ASP A 433 -16.27 17.13 -6.79
C ASP A 433 -16.85 16.62 -5.46
N ILE A 434 -16.65 15.30 -5.20
CA ILE A 434 -17.21 14.62 -4.04
C ILE A 434 -16.22 14.66 -2.89
N ALA A 435 -16.65 15.19 -1.75
CA ALA A 435 -15.94 15.12 -0.48
C ALA A 435 -16.57 14.09 0.46
N PHE A 436 -15.74 13.29 1.14
CA PHE A 436 -16.17 12.33 2.18
C PHE A 436 -15.87 12.85 3.59
N ASP A 437 -15.82 14.16 3.78
CA ASP A 437 -15.42 14.83 5.04
C ASP A 437 -16.24 14.40 6.27
N ARG A 438 -17.47 13.94 6.03
CA ARG A 438 -18.40 13.58 7.11
C ARG A 438 -18.38 12.10 7.47
N ASP A 439 -17.92 11.23 6.56
CA ASP A 439 -17.89 9.78 6.81
C ASP A 439 -16.82 9.05 5.98
N PRO A 440 -15.54 9.10 6.40
CA PRO A 440 -14.46 8.37 5.75
C PRO A 440 -14.65 6.84 5.78
N ARG A 441 -15.49 6.33 6.68
CA ARG A 441 -15.77 4.88 6.76
C ARG A 441 -16.58 4.39 5.58
N MET A 442 -17.50 5.20 5.08
CA MET A 442 -18.27 4.84 3.90
C MET A 442 -17.37 4.60 2.68
N LEU A 443 -16.36 5.44 2.49
CA LEU A 443 -15.38 5.28 1.40
C LEU A 443 -14.63 3.94 1.52
N THR A 444 -14.16 3.60 2.71
CA THR A 444 -13.43 2.35 2.93
C THR A 444 -14.33 1.13 2.78
N GLN A 445 -15.58 1.19 3.22
CA GLN A 445 -16.57 0.14 3.01
C GLN A 445 -16.91 -0.04 1.53
N LEU A 446 -17.01 1.05 0.76
CA LEU A 446 -17.22 1.01 -0.68
C LEU A 446 -16.05 0.31 -1.40
N LEU A 447 -14.81 0.66 -1.06
CA LEU A 447 -13.62 0.02 -1.62
C LEU A 447 -13.50 -1.46 -1.24
N GLU A 448 -13.87 -1.81 -0.01
CA GLU A 448 -13.93 -3.19 0.43
C GLU A 448 -15.01 -3.98 -0.33
N HIS A 449 -16.20 -3.39 -0.51
CA HIS A 449 -17.27 -3.98 -1.32
C HIS A 449 -16.84 -4.23 -2.78
N LEU A 450 -16.08 -3.30 -3.35
CA LEU A 450 -15.50 -3.41 -4.68
C LEU A 450 -14.31 -4.39 -4.76
N GLY A 451 -13.84 -4.94 -3.63
CA GLY A 451 -12.76 -5.93 -3.57
C GLY A 451 -11.36 -5.37 -3.40
N GLN A 452 -11.22 -4.06 -3.18
CA GLN A 452 -9.93 -3.40 -2.94
C GLN A 452 -9.94 -2.59 -1.63
N PRO A 453 -10.02 -3.25 -0.46
CA PRO A 453 -9.97 -2.55 0.83
C PRO A 453 -8.66 -1.78 1.01
N VAL A 454 -8.73 -0.60 1.67
CA VAL A 454 -7.59 0.32 1.80
C VAL A 454 -6.46 -0.32 2.63
N PHE A 455 -5.24 -0.34 2.09
CA PHE A 455 -4.05 -0.94 2.71
C PHE A 455 -4.25 -2.38 3.19
N ASN A 456 -5.08 -3.16 2.50
CA ASN A 456 -5.35 -4.54 2.91
C ASN A 456 -5.22 -5.56 1.75
N PRO A 457 -4.09 -5.58 1.02
CA PRO A 457 -3.85 -6.59 0.00
C PRO A 457 -3.70 -7.97 0.65
N ARG A 458 -4.01 -9.01 -0.12
CA ARG A 458 -3.95 -10.41 0.35
C ARG A 458 -2.52 -10.95 0.48
N SER A 459 -1.56 -10.30 -0.18
CA SER A 459 -0.14 -10.71 -0.19
C SER A 459 0.78 -9.50 -0.32
N PRO A 460 2.09 -9.64 -0.04
CA PRO A 460 3.09 -8.60 -0.26
C PRO A 460 3.19 -8.12 -1.72
N ALA A 461 2.72 -8.91 -2.69
CA ALA A 461 2.69 -8.51 -4.11
C ALA A 461 1.76 -7.32 -4.41
N GLY A 462 0.93 -6.93 -3.46
CA GLY A 462 -0.05 -5.87 -3.61
C GLY A 462 -1.35 -6.29 -4.29
N TYR A 463 -2.12 -5.32 -4.74
CA TYR A 463 -3.31 -5.54 -5.55
C TYR A 463 -2.92 -5.77 -7.01
N PRO A 464 -3.62 -6.67 -7.73
CA PRO A 464 -3.35 -6.91 -9.14
C PRO A 464 -3.62 -5.66 -9.99
N ASP A 465 -2.90 -5.55 -11.10
CA ASP A 465 -2.96 -4.40 -12.00
C ASP A 465 -3.29 -4.84 -13.45
N THR A 466 -4.22 -5.78 -13.61
CA THR A 466 -4.70 -6.19 -14.93
C THR A 466 -6.22 -6.13 -15.03
N ALA A 467 -6.73 -5.91 -16.23
CA ALA A 467 -8.16 -5.84 -16.48
C ALA A 467 -8.87 -7.16 -16.10
N ALA A 468 -8.23 -8.30 -16.34
CA ALA A 468 -8.78 -9.63 -16.06
C ALA A 468 -9.15 -9.80 -14.56
N ASP A 469 -8.39 -9.20 -13.66
CA ASP A 469 -8.63 -9.30 -12.22
C ASP A 469 -9.87 -8.51 -11.76
N TRP A 470 -10.27 -7.46 -12.50
CA TRP A 470 -11.28 -6.49 -12.09
C TRP A 470 -12.56 -6.48 -12.93
N MET A 471 -12.56 -7.15 -14.09
CA MET A 471 -13.68 -7.18 -15.04
C MET A 471 -14.63 -8.37 -14.89
N ALA A 472 -14.44 -9.22 -13.88
CA ALA A 472 -15.38 -10.32 -13.61
C ALA A 472 -16.81 -9.79 -13.40
N GLY A 473 -17.81 -10.56 -13.78
CA GLY A 473 -19.22 -10.11 -13.80
C GLY A 473 -19.72 -9.58 -12.46
N ASP A 474 -19.33 -10.20 -11.34
CA ASP A 474 -19.61 -9.70 -9.98
C ASP A 474 -18.96 -8.32 -9.74
N GLY A 475 -17.73 -8.12 -10.21
CA GLY A 475 -17.02 -6.84 -10.10
C GLY A 475 -17.71 -5.72 -10.88
N LEU A 476 -18.19 -6.01 -12.10
CA LEU A 476 -18.92 -5.03 -12.92
C LEU A 476 -20.26 -4.65 -12.29
N TRP A 477 -21.00 -5.62 -11.75
CA TRP A 477 -22.25 -5.36 -11.04
C TRP A 477 -22.04 -4.45 -9.82
N LYS A 478 -21.05 -4.75 -8.99
CA LYS A 478 -20.69 -3.91 -7.83
C LYS A 478 -20.30 -2.49 -8.25
N ARG A 479 -19.67 -2.32 -9.42
CA ARG A 479 -19.32 -0.99 -9.95
C ARG A 479 -20.54 -0.19 -10.36
N ILE A 480 -21.57 -0.83 -10.92
CA ILE A 480 -22.85 -0.17 -11.25
C ILE A 480 -23.51 0.32 -9.95
N GLN A 481 -23.61 -0.52 -8.93
CA GLN A 481 -24.15 -0.13 -7.61
C GLN A 481 -23.34 1.00 -6.97
N ALA A 482 -22.01 0.96 -7.07
CA ALA A 482 -21.14 2.02 -6.59
C ALA A 482 -21.33 3.33 -7.37
N ALA A 483 -21.51 3.26 -8.69
CA ALA A 483 -21.81 4.43 -9.53
C ALA A 483 -23.11 5.12 -9.10
N GLU A 484 -24.17 4.35 -8.82
CA GLU A 484 -25.44 4.88 -8.31
C GLU A 484 -25.26 5.56 -6.94
N ALA A 485 -24.57 4.90 -5.99
CA ALA A 485 -24.33 5.43 -4.66
C ALA A 485 -23.45 6.69 -4.65
N LEU A 486 -22.50 6.79 -5.58
CA LEU A 486 -21.63 7.95 -5.75
C LEU A 486 -22.34 9.10 -6.47
N ALA A 487 -23.23 8.82 -7.43
CA ALA A 487 -24.00 9.83 -8.14
C ALA A 487 -24.88 10.68 -7.18
N ASP A 488 -25.36 10.10 -6.09
CA ASP A 488 -26.10 10.80 -5.03
C ASP A 488 -25.28 11.87 -4.30
N ARG A 489 -23.95 11.84 -4.43
CA ARG A 489 -23.02 12.69 -3.68
C ARG A 489 -22.34 13.75 -4.52
N VAL A 490 -22.62 13.76 -5.81
CA VAL A 490 -22.04 14.73 -6.75
C VAL A 490 -22.43 16.14 -6.36
N ALA A 491 -21.47 17.06 -6.32
CA ALA A 491 -21.71 18.46 -6.01
C ALA A 491 -22.71 19.09 -6.97
N VAL A 492 -23.56 20.00 -6.46
CA VAL A 492 -24.64 20.65 -7.23
C VAL A 492 -24.13 21.28 -8.54
N ALA A 493 -22.94 21.87 -8.52
CA ALA A 493 -22.31 22.46 -9.70
C ALA A 493 -21.99 21.44 -10.81
N GLN A 494 -21.93 20.15 -10.50
CA GLN A 494 -21.58 19.05 -11.42
C GLN A 494 -22.79 18.17 -11.79
N GLN A 495 -24.01 18.59 -11.47
CA GLN A 495 -25.23 17.78 -11.69
C GLN A 495 -25.72 17.73 -13.14
N ASN A 496 -25.06 18.37 -14.09
CA ASN A 496 -25.35 18.17 -15.51
C ASN A 496 -24.54 16.97 -16.06
N PRO A 497 -25.17 15.83 -16.39
CA PRO A 497 -24.45 14.60 -16.76
C PRO A 497 -23.60 14.76 -18.03
N VAL A 498 -24.09 15.52 -19.03
CA VAL A 498 -23.34 15.74 -20.29
C VAL A 498 -22.14 16.65 -20.05
N ALA A 499 -22.32 17.73 -19.29
CA ALA A 499 -21.22 18.62 -18.94
C ALA A 499 -20.15 17.90 -18.08
N ALA A 500 -20.58 17.10 -17.08
CA ALA A 500 -19.69 16.29 -16.28
C ALA A 500 -18.92 15.25 -17.13
N ALA A 501 -19.59 14.60 -18.09
CA ALA A 501 -18.95 13.69 -19.02
C ALA A 501 -17.89 14.40 -19.88
N GLN A 502 -18.22 15.55 -20.44
CA GLN A 502 -17.28 16.34 -21.25
C GLN A 502 -16.10 16.87 -20.43
N ALA A 503 -16.34 17.31 -19.19
CA ALA A 503 -15.31 17.80 -18.28
C ALA A 503 -14.35 16.68 -17.82
N SER A 504 -14.84 15.44 -17.71
CA SER A 504 -14.04 14.30 -17.22
C SER A 504 -13.41 13.46 -18.32
N LEU A 505 -14.09 13.27 -19.46
CA LEU A 505 -13.64 12.38 -20.55
C LEU A 505 -13.14 13.15 -21.79
N GLY A 506 -13.44 14.43 -21.89
CA GLY A 506 -13.31 15.21 -23.13
C GLY A 506 -14.57 15.10 -24.00
N ALA A 507 -14.62 15.90 -25.05
CA ALA A 507 -15.80 15.96 -25.93
C ALA A 507 -15.92 14.76 -26.88
N GLU A 508 -14.77 14.18 -27.29
CA GLU A 508 -14.73 13.12 -28.30
C GLU A 508 -15.52 11.86 -27.92
N PRO A 509 -15.38 11.29 -26.70
CA PRO A 509 -16.17 10.13 -26.29
C PRO A 509 -17.65 10.44 -26.02
N VAL A 510 -18.02 11.71 -25.84
CA VAL A 510 -19.36 12.15 -25.42
C VAL A 510 -20.19 12.55 -26.64
N THR A 511 -20.42 11.61 -27.55
CA THR A 511 -21.15 11.83 -28.82
C THR A 511 -22.19 10.73 -29.04
N GLY A 512 -23.02 10.91 -30.09
CA GLY A 512 -23.98 9.89 -30.54
C GLY A 512 -24.92 9.39 -29.43
N ASP A 513 -25.09 8.07 -29.37
CA ASP A 513 -26.01 7.41 -28.45
C ASP A 513 -25.64 7.58 -26.98
N PHE A 514 -24.35 7.70 -26.67
CA PHE A 514 -23.91 7.93 -25.29
C PHE A 514 -24.39 9.30 -24.78
N ALA A 515 -24.12 10.36 -25.55
CA ALA A 515 -24.61 11.70 -25.19
C ALA A 515 -26.14 11.79 -25.17
N ALA A 516 -26.81 11.08 -26.08
CA ALA A 516 -28.26 11.00 -26.11
C ALA A 516 -28.81 10.26 -24.88
N GLY A 517 -28.16 9.17 -24.42
CA GLY A 517 -28.50 8.43 -23.21
C GLY A 517 -28.41 9.32 -21.96
N LEU A 518 -27.30 10.06 -21.81
CA LEU A 518 -27.12 11.00 -20.71
C LEU A 518 -28.19 12.11 -20.67
N ARG A 519 -28.62 12.60 -21.84
CA ARG A 519 -29.68 13.63 -21.93
C ARG A 519 -31.08 13.10 -21.65
N ARG A 520 -31.34 11.82 -21.95
CA ARG A 520 -32.66 11.17 -21.77
C ARG A 520 -32.85 10.59 -20.39
N ALA A 521 -31.80 10.60 -19.55
CA ALA A 521 -31.91 10.12 -18.18
C ALA A 521 -33.05 10.83 -17.43
N GLY A 522 -33.82 10.10 -16.65
CA GLY A 522 -34.98 10.62 -15.92
C GLY A 522 -34.65 11.63 -14.83
N SER A 523 -33.37 11.70 -14.44
CA SER A 523 -32.86 12.67 -13.47
C SER A 523 -31.36 12.91 -13.66
N PRO A 524 -30.81 14.03 -13.16
CA PRO A 524 -29.36 14.26 -13.12
C PRO A 524 -28.58 13.12 -12.46
N ARG A 525 -29.10 12.59 -11.37
CA ARG A 525 -28.54 11.44 -10.64
C ARG A 525 -28.40 10.21 -11.54
N GLU A 526 -29.48 9.83 -12.24
CA GLU A 526 -29.48 8.70 -13.16
C GLU A 526 -28.47 8.90 -14.30
N GLY A 527 -28.43 10.09 -14.90
CA GLY A 527 -27.45 10.42 -15.94
C GLY A 527 -26.00 10.36 -15.44
N LEU A 528 -25.71 10.77 -14.20
CA LEU A 528 -24.39 10.65 -13.60
C LEU A 528 -24.05 9.19 -13.27
N ALA A 529 -25.01 8.39 -12.79
CA ALA A 529 -24.81 6.96 -12.60
C ALA A 529 -24.49 6.25 -13.93
N LEU A 530 -25.19 6.59 -15.01
CA LEU A 530 -24.90 6.11 -16.37
C LEU A 530 -23.50 6.51 -16.84
N LEU A 531 -23.09 7.78 -16.58
CA LEU A 531 -21.73 8.23 -16.88
C LEU A 531 -20.69 7.37 -16.16
N PHE A 532 -20.79 7.24 -14.85
CA PHE A 532 -19.79 6.54 -14.03
C PHE A 532 -19.76 5.02 -14.31
N ALA A 533 -20.91 4.42 -14.64
CA ALA A 533 -20.99 3.02 -15.04
C ALA A 533 -20.56 2.77 -16.49
N SER A 534 -20.45 3.82 -17.32
CA SER A 534 -20.15 3.66 -18.75
C SER A 534 -18.77 3.06 -19.03
N PRO A 535 -18.60 2.27 -20.09
CA PRO A 535 -17.29 1.79 -20.52
C PRO A 535 -16.26 2.91 -20.70
N ALA A 536 -16.68 4.06 -21.23
CA ALA A 536 -15.80 5.22 -21.42
C ALA A 536 -15.20 5.71 -20.09
N PHE A 537 -15.95 5.68 -18.99
CA PHE A 537 -15.47 6.08 -17.67
C PHE A 537 -14.69 5.00 -16.94
N GLN A 538 -14.98 3.71 -17.20
CA GLN A 538 -14.33 2.59 -16.53
C GLN A 538 -12.89 2.36 -17.01
N TRP A 539 -12.50 2.88 -18.17
CA TRP A 539 -11.15 2.78 -18.70
C TRP A 539 -10.40 4.10 -18.55
N ARG A 540 -9.08 3.98 -18.39
CA ARG A 540 -8.12 5.07 -18.52
C ARG A 540 -7.68 5.10 -19.98
N ALA A 541 -8.27 5.96 -20.78
CA ALA A 541 -7.98 6.11 -22.20
C ALA A 541 -7.00 7.25 -22.47
#